data_a56ab2bb368e3abe232548b2175d5ce4
#
_entry.id   a56ab2bb368e3abe232548b2175d5ce4
#
_cell.length_a   1.000
_cell.length_b   1.000
_cell.length_c   1.000
_cell.angle_alpha   90.00
_cell.angle_beta   90.00
_cell.angle_gamma   90.00
#
_symmetry.space_group_name_H-M   'P 1'
#
loop_
_entity.id
_entity.type
_entity.pdbx_description
1 polymer ?
#
loop_
_entity_poly.entity_id
_entity_poly.type
_entity_poly.pdbx_seq_one_letter_code
_entity_poly.pdbx_strand_id
1 'polypeptide(L)'
;MKTIEIALWDDVEDRTPVHALVGDVDLVIVRFDDNVSVMYGRCAHRGALMSDGHVDGHNLICGLHGWDYRLDTGISEYNHSETLPKFNSWIEDGKVLVDQDEIEAWSRTHPQPYQREAYQGVYQDHTGTSDEPYVKFIRKLANEGLSKVGHHGPASAMGVSRNQLPKWDDLQFVVAQLHKLPLLDDEAVGTDVVIGANAAKPLTLDIPLFVSDMSFGALSEEAKVALSKGAELAGTGICSGEGGMLPEEQAANSRYFYELASARFGFSWDKVEKTQAFHFKGGQGAKTGTGGHLPGEKVKGKIAEVRNLEEGSAAISPARFPDWTELSQYRDFAAQVRERTGGIPVGFKLSAQHIEKDIDAALDIGVDYIILDGRGGGTGAAPLIFRDNISVPTIPALARARKHLDTCDKNVTLVITGGLRHPADFAKAMALGADAVAISNAAIQAIGCVGMRA
;
A
#
# COMPACT_ATOMS: atom_id res chain seq x y z
N MET A 1 57.04 9.79 -22.41
CA MET A 1 55.72 9.84 -21.77
C MET A 1 55.08 11.17 -22.17
N LYS A 2 54.10 11.11 -23.01
CA LYS A 2 53.33 12.27 -23.45
C LYS A 2 52.05 12.33 -22.63
N THR A 3 51.94 13.37 -21.79
CA THR A 3 50.81 13.55 -20.91
C THR A 3 49.66 14.29 -21.61
N ILE A 4 48.43 13.84 -21.42
CA ILE A 4 47.24 14.50 -21.93
C ILE A 4 46.18 14.65 -20.81
N GLU A 5 45.56 15.83 -20.76
CA GLU A 5 44.41 16.08 -19.91
C GLU A 5 43.16 15.44 -20.52
N ILE A 6 42.38 14.72 -19.69
CA ILE A 6 41.15 14.07 -20.12
C ILE A 6 39.88 14.56 -19.36
N ALA A 7 40.05 15.24 -18.23
CA ALA A 7 38.96 15.88 -17.50
C ALA A 7 39.52 16.92 -16.49
N LEU A 8 38.69 17.85 -16.02
CA LEU A 8 38.94 18.60 -14.79
C LEU A 8 38.49 17.76 -13.58
N TRP A 9 39.31 17.78 -12.51
CA TRP A 9 39.01 17.00 -11.30
C TRP A 9 37.66 17.36 -10.67
N ASP A 10 37.33 18.65 -10.68
CA ASP A 10 36.08 19.15 -10.09
C ASP A 10 34.83 18.79 -10.92
N ASP A 11 35.02 18.46 -12.21
CA ASP A 11 33.94 18.02 -13.09
C ASP A 11 33.64 16.50 -12.97
N VAL A 12 34.49 15.76 -12.26
CA VAL A 12 34.33 14.31 -12.03
C VAL A 12 33.68 14.12 -10.65
N GLU A 13 32.37 13.95 -10.63
CA GLU A 13 31.63 13.67 -9.40
C GLU A 13 32.05 12.31 -8.82
N ASP A 14 32.07 12.21 -7.47
CA ASP A 14 32.42 10.95 -6.80
C ASP A 14 31.48 9.82 -7.21
N ARG A 15 32.07 8.67 -7.55
CA ARG A 15 31.34 7.45 -7.98
C ARG A 15 30.41 7.63 -9.19
N THR A 16 30.66 8.64 -10.01
CA THR A 16 29.95 8.88 -11.26
C THR A 16 30.88 8.63 -12.44
N PRO A 17 30.60 7.64 -13.32
CA PRO A 17 31.43 7.37 -14.47
C PRO A 17 31.34 8.50 -15.50
N VAL A 18 32.49 8.96 -16.00
CA VAL A 18 32.59 10.03 -17.00
C VAL A 18 33.30 9.51 -18.22
N HIS A 19 32.81 9.83 -19.42
CA HIS A 19 33.44 9.47 -20.69
C HIS A 19 34.60 10.41 -21.05
N ALA A 20 35.66 9.85 -21.54
CA ALA A 20 36.75 10.60 -22.20
C ALA A 20 37.22 9.88 -23.47
N LEU A 21 37.97 10.58 -24.28
CA LEU A 21 38.51 10.08 -25.55
C LEU A 21 39.96 10.46 -25.73
N VAL A 22 40.80 9.46 -26.01
CA VAL A 22 42.22 9.68 -26.38
C VAL A 22 42.50 8.98 -27.73
N GLY A 23 42.73 9.78 -28.77
CA GLY A 23 42.78 9.25 -30.13
C GLY A 23 41.43 8.64 -30.53
N ASP A 24 41.44 7.33 -30.81
CA ASP A 24 40.24 6.53 -31.12
C ASP A 24 39.78 5.63 -29.95
N VAL A 25 40.45 5.74 -28.80
CA VAL A 25 40.14 4.91 -27.61
C VAL A 25 39.16 5.61 -26.69
N ASP A 26 38.02 5.00 -26.49
CA ASP A 26 37.08 5.39 -25.45
C ASP A 26 37.63 5.05 -24.06
N LEU A 27 37.54 5.98 -23.14
CA LEU A 27 37.95 5.82 -21.74
C LEU A 27 36.76 6.07 -20.83
N VAL A 28 36.77 5.45 -19.67
CA VAL A 28 35.87 5.79 -18.54
C VAL A 28 36.74 6.25 -17.38
N ILE A 29 36.35 7.41 -16.81
CA ILE A 29 36.97 8.02 -15.65
C ILE A 29 36.00 7.81 -14.48
N VAL A 30 36.52 7.34 -13.35
CA VAL A 30 35.75 7.24 -12.11
C VAL A 30 36.56 7.81 -10.97
N ARG A 31 36.02 8.81 -10.29
CA ARG A 31 36.52 9.28 -8.99
C ARG A 31 36.00 8.38 -7.89
N PHE A 32 36.86 7.96 -6.95
CA PHE A 32 36.49 7.20 -5.76
C PHE A 32 37.50 7.38 -4.65
N ASP A 33 37.04 7.62 -3.44
CA ASP A 33 37.86 7.76 -2.22
C ASP A 33 39.11 8.67 -2.44
N ASP A 34 38.92 9.84 -3.05
CA ASP A 34 39.95 10.81 -3.45
C ASP A 34 41.00 10.30 -4.46
N ASN A 35 40.75 9.14 -5.07
CA ASN A 35 41.53 8.58 -6.15
C ASN A 35 40.79 8.68 -7.49
N VAL A 36 41.54 8.45 -8.57
CA VAL A 36 40.99 8.33 -9.92
C VAL A 36 41.32 6.98 -10.52
N SER A 37 40.33 6.37 -11.15
CA SER A 37 40.51 5.20 -11.98
C SER A 37 40.18 5.55 -13.44
N VAL A 38 41.11 5.29 -14.33
CA VAL A 38 40.89 5.42 -15.78
C VAL A 38 41.03 4.05 -16.42
N MET A 39 39.97 3.60 -17.04
CA MET A 39 39.87 2.28 -17.67
C MET A 39 39.42 2.42 -19.12
N TYR A 40 39.57 1.35 -19.89
CA TYR A 40 38.96 1.26 -21.21
C TYR A 40 37.47 1.50 -21.16
N GLY A 41 36.97 2.39 -22.00
CA GLY A 41 35.60 2.90 -21.93
C GLY A 41 34.54 2.01 -22.57
N ARG A 42 34.88 0.84 -23.06
CA ARG A 42 33.97 -0.11 -23.70
C ARG A 42 33.90 -1.43 -22.95
N CYS A 43 32.71 -1.86 -22.58
CA CYS A 43 32.49 -3.15 -21.94
C CYS A 43 33.02 -4.31 -22.82
N ALA A 44 33.79 -5.20 -22.22
CA ALA A 44 34.37 -6.36 -22.91
C ALA A 44 33.35 -7.32 -23.53
N HIS A 45 32.11 -7.31 -22.99
CA HIS A 45 31.01 -8.17 -23.46
C HIS A 45 30.50 -7.76 -24.86
N ARG A 46 29.98 -6.52 -25.00
CA ARG A 46 29.36 -6.03 -26.25
C ARG A 46 29.70 -4.58 -26.61
N GLY A 47 30.72 -4.01 -26.02
CA GLY A 47 31.18 -2.68 -26.38
C GLY A 47 30.30 -1.51 -25.94
N ALA A 48 29.37 -1.73 -25.00
CA ALA A 48 28.63 -0.62 -24.42
C ALA A 48 29.57 0.36 -23.72
N LEU A 49 29.28 1.68 -23.78
CA LEU A 49 30.08 2.66 -23.05
C LEU A 49 29.94 2.41 -21.55
N MET A 50 31.09 2.32 -20.89
CA MET A 50 31.13 2.14 -19.43
C MET A 50 30.74 3.40 -18.68
N SER A 51 30.79 4.57 -19.30
CA SER A 51 30.27 5.82 -18.79
C SER A 51 28.73 5.86 -18.67
N ASP A 52 28.03 5.00 -19.41
CA ASP A 52 26.58 4.85 -19.30
C ASP A 52 26.18 3.86 -18.18
N GLY A 53 27.18 3.32 -17.49
CA GLY A 53 26.97 2.46 -16.33
C GLY A 53 26.83 3.21 -15.03
N HIS A 54 27.09 2.53 -13.94
CA HIS A 54 27.07 3.11 -12.59
C HIS A 54 28.10 2.44 -11.69
N VAL A 55 28.38 3.03 -10.54
CA VAL A 55 29.25 2.44 -9.53
C VAL A 55 28.39 1.83 -8.42
N ASP A 56 28.66 0.57 -8.09
CA ASP A 56 28.10 -0.12 -6.93
C ASP A 56 29.25 -0.61 -6.03
N GLY A 57 29.34 -0.05 -4.83
CA GLY A 57 30.47 -0.30 -3.93
C GLY A 57 31.80 0.13 -4.54
N HIS A 58 32.67 -0.85 -4.83
CA HIS A 58 33.98 -0.67 -5.49
C HIS A 58 34.01 -1.16 -6.95
N ASN A 59 32.85 -1.43 -7.53
CA ASN A 59 32.71 -1.96 -8.86
C ASN A 59 32.05 -0.95 -9.82
N LEU A 60 32.62 -0.78 -11.00
CA LEU A 60 31.98 -0.14 -12.14
C LEU A 60 31.12 -1.18 -12.85
N ILE A 61 29.82 -0.93 -12.93
CA ILE A 61 28.84 -1.84 -13.51
C ILE A 61 28.40 -1.36 -14.89
N CYS A 62 28.50 -2.23 -15.89
CA CYS A 62 28.02 -1.96 -17.24
C CYS A 62 26.49 -1.77 -17.25
N GLY A 63 26.01 -0.65 -17.77
CA GLY A 63 24.58 -0.33 -17.83
C GLY A 63 23.76 -1.28 -18.71
N LEU A 64 24.39 -2.02 -19.65
CA LEU A 64 23.67 -2.86 -20.60
C LEU A 64 23.33 -4.25 -20.05
N HIS A 65 24.30 -4.97 -19.44
CA HIS A 65 24.08 -6.35 -18.94
C HIS A 65 24.60 -6.60 -17.53
N GLY A 66 25.05 -5.56 -16.80
CA GLY A 66 25.49 -5.68 -15.42
C GLY A 66 26.86 -6.31 -15.21
N TRP A 67 27.71 -6.38 -16.25
CA TRP A 67 29.10 -6.82 -16.08
C TRP A 67 29.84 -5.84 -15.18
N ASP A 68 30.58 -6.37 -14.21
CA ASP A 68 31.26 -5.62 -13.16
C ASP A 68 32.76 -5.57 -13.38
N TYR A 69 33.40 -4.49 -12.96
CA TYR A 69 34.86 -4.32 -12.98
C TYR A 69 35.28 -3.48 -11.78
N ARG A 70 36.19 -4.00 -10.98
CA ARG A 70 36.71 -3.29 -9.81
C ARG A 70 37.40 -2.00 -10.19
N LEU A 71 37.15 -0.92 -9.49
CA LEU A 71 37.75 0.40 -9.72
C LEU A 71 39.28 0.40 -9.52
N ASP A 72 39.76 -0.41 -8.56
CA ASP A 72 41.22 -0.50 -8.25
C ASP A 72 42.00 -1.39 -9.23
N THR A 73 41.41 -2.46 -9.75
CA THR A 73 42.12 -3.46 -10.55
C THR A 73 41.63 -3.58 -11.98
N GLY A 74 40.42 -3.19 -12.32
CA GLY A 74 39.75 -3.46 -13.58
C GLY A 74 39.31 -4.91 -13.76
N ILE A 75 39.46 -5.78 -12.75
CA ILE A 75 39.10 -7.20 -12.80
C ILE A 75 37.68 -7.37 -12.27
N SER A 76 36.83 -8.17 -12.93
CA SER A 76 35.51 -8.52 -12.43
C SER A 76 35.60 -9.26 -11.10
N GLU A 77 34.81 -8.87 -10.12
CA GLU A 77 34.69 -9.56 -8.84
C GLU A 77 33.95 -10.88 -8.96
N TYR A 78 33.03 -10.96 -9.91
CA TYR A 78 32.25 -12.17 -10.21
C TYR A 78 33.02 -13.19 -11.00
N ASN A 79 33.78 -12.75 -12.03
CA ASN A 79 34.58 -13.62 -12.89
C ASN A 79 35.99 -13.04 -13.13
N HIS A 80 36.94 -13.50 -12.36
CA HIS A 80 38.33 -12.99 -12.39
C HIS A 80 39.05 -13.16 -13.75
N SER A 81 38.50 -13.91 -14.71
CA SER A 81 39.03 -13.99 -16.06
C SER A 81 38.61 -12.80 -16.94
N GLU A 82 37.64 -12.02 -16.49
CA GLU A 82 37.15 -10.84 -17.19
C GLU A 82 37.84 -9.59 -16.66
N THR A 83 38.49 -8.85 -17.56
CA THR A 83 39.28 -7.68 -17.19
C THR A 83 38.98 -6.52 -18.13
N LEU A 84 38.80 -5.36 -17.58
CA LEU A 84 38.76 -4.09 -18.29
C LEU A 84 40.13 -3.42 -18.14
N PRO A 85 40.86 -3.16 -19.23
CA PRO A 85 42.19 -2.55 -19.17
C PRO A 85 42.18 -1.23 -18.40
N LYS A 86 43.14 -1.07 -17.47
CA LYS A 86 43.41 0.19 -16.77
C LYS A 86 44.61 0.88 -17.37
N PHE A 87 44.57 2.23 -17.35
CA PHE A 87 45.65 3.08 -17.83
C PHE A 87 46.22 3.92 -16.69
N ASN A 88 47.51 4.21 -16.77
CA ASN A 88 48.17 5.08 -15.81
C ASN A 88 47.52 6.46 -15.82
N SER A 89 47.07 6.89 -14.67
CA SER A 89 46.38 8.16 -14.48
C SER A 89 46.76 8.78 -13.16
N TRP A 90 46.74 10.12 -13.10
CA TRP A 90 47.04 10.89 -11.88
C TRP A 90 46.34 12.23 -11.92
N ILE A 91 46.29 12.87 -10.75
CA ILE A 91 45.73 14.20 -10.57
C ILE A 91 46.89 15.18 -10.39
N GLU A 92 46.94 16.23 -11.18
CA GLU A 92 47.92 17.30 -11.09
C GLU A 92 47.26 18.64 -11.46
N ASP A 93 47.43 19.65 -10.63
CA ASP A 93 46.89 21.01 -10.82
C ASP A 93 45.37 21.00 -11.12
N GLY A 94 44.61 20.15 -10.41
CA GLY A 94 43.15 20.03 -10.61
C GLY A 94 42.70 19.41 -11.87
N LYS A 95 43.58 18.66 -12.56
CA LYS A 95 43.33 17.99 -13.82
C LYS A 95 43.55 16.48 -13.69
N VAL A 96 42.74 15.71 -14.38
CA VAL A 96 42.95 14.27 -14.56
C VAL A 96 43.80 14.06 -15.81
N LEU A 97 44.93 13.47 -15.61
CA LEU A 97 45.96 13.26 -16.63
C LEU A 97 46.19 11.77 -16.88
N VAL A 98 46.53 11.40 -18.11
CA VAL A 98 46.91 10.04 -18.51
C VAL A 98 48.16 10.04 -19.40
N ASP A 99 48.83 8.87 -19.51
CA ASP A 99 49.91 8.67 -20.44
C ASP A 99 49.36 8.34 -21.84
N GLN A 100 49.44 9.32 -22.74
CA GLN A 100 48.96 9.16 -24.12
C GLN A 100 49.76 8.07 -24.88
N ASP A 101 51.08 7.95 -24.65
CA ASP A 101 51.91 6.98 -25.34
C ASP A 101 51.51 5.54 -24.96
N GLU A 102 51.07 5.30 -23.70
CA GLU A 102 50.55 4.02 -23.23
C GLU A 102 49.28 3.65 -23.97
N ILE A 103 48.29 4.59 -24.01
CA ILE A 103 47.01 4.36 -24.68
C ILE A 103 47.16 4.11 -26.17
N GLU A 104 47.99 4.89 -26.83
CA GLU A 104 48.28 4.70 -28.26
C GLU A 104 49.01 3.40 -28.54
N ALA A 105 49.92 2.96 -27.67
CA ALA A 105 50.57 1.66 -27.79
C ALA A 105 49.60 0.49 -27.63
N TRP A 106 48.66 0.62 -26.67
CA TRP A 106 47.59 -0.36 -26.45
C TRP A 106 46.65 -0.42 -27.64
N SER A 107 46.19 0.73 -28.19
CA SER A 107 45.30 0.82 -29.36
C SER A 107 45.85 0.11 -30.60
N ARG A 108 47.18 0.16 -30.85
CA ARG A 108 47.80 -0.51 -32.01
C ARG A 108 47.62 -2.03 -32.01
N THR A 109 47.47 -2.63 -30.84
CA THR A 109 47.27 -4.10 -30.69
C THR A 109 45.81 -4.46 -30.40
N HIS A 110 44.95 -3.47 -30.13
CA HIS A 110 43.55 -3.63 -29.83
C HIS A 110 42.72 -2.76 -30.77
N PRO A 111 42.35 -3.25 -31.96
CA PRO A 111 41.53 -2.51 -32.92
C PRO A 111 40.23 -2.02 -32.28
N GLN A 112 39.84 -0.78 -32.59
CA GLN A 112 38.62 -0.15 -32.07
C GLN A 112 37.48 -0.31 -33.11
N PRO A 113 36.71 -1.44 -33.07
CA PRO A 113 35.73 -1.76 -34.12
C PRO A 113 34.44 -0.94 -34.02
N TYR A 114 34.31 -0.13 -32.95
CA TYR A 114 33.06 0.54 -32.64
C TYR A 114 32.91 1.84 -33.40
N GLN A 115 31.79 1.97 -34.12
CA GLN A 115 31.38 3.22 -34.78
C GLN A 115 30.67 4.10 -33.77
N ARG A 116 31.24 5.25 -33.40
CA ARG A 116 30.69 6.16 -32.38
C ARG A 116 29.32 6.74 -32.77
N GLU A 117 29.20 7.14 -34.02
CA GLU A 117 27.97 7.71 -34.55
C GLU A 117 26.80 6.68 -34.56
N ALA A 118 27.11 5.39 -34.53
CA ALA A 118 26.11 4.31 -34.47
C ALA A 118 25.74 3.92 -33.03
N TYR A 119 26.46 4.44 -32.01
CA TYR A 119 26.16 4.12 -30.62
C TYR A 119 24.90 4.85 -30.17
N GLN A 120 23.91 4.08 -29.71
CA GLN A 120 22.60 4.59 -29.30
C GLN A 120 22.41 4.61 -27.76
N GLY A 121 23.47 4.35 -27.00
CA GLY A 121 23.40 4.26 -25.55
C GLY A 121 22.92 2.90 -25.05
N VAL A 122 22.61 2.84 -23.78
CA VAL A 122 22.02 1.65 -23.15
C VAL A 122 20.52 1.61 -23.40
N TYR A 123 20.00 0.46 -23.81
CA TYR A 123 18.57 0.28 -24.08
C TYR A 123 17.73 0.13 -22.83
N GLN A 124 18.34 -0.18 -21.69
CA GLN A 124 17.66 -0.35 -20.41
C GLN A 124 18.39 0.41 -19.31
N ASP A 125 17.70 1.35 -18.67
CA ASP A 125 18.15 1.93 -17.42
C ASP A 125 18.11 0.84 -16.33
N HIS A 126 19.16 0.76 -15.51
CA HIS A 126 19.23 -0.16 -14.36
C HIS A 126 18.14 0.11 -13.32
N THR A 127 17.50 1.26 -13.36
CA THR A 127 16.34 1.62 -12.51
C THR A 127 15.00 1.29 -13.15
N GLY A 128 14.98 1.00 -14.44
CA GLY A 128 13.78 0.77 -15.25
C GLY A 128 13.37 1.98 -16.08
N THR A 129 12.61 1.73 -17.12
CA THR A 129 12.02 2.74 -18.03
C THR A 129 10.50 2.72 -17.90
N SER A 130 9.81 3.64 -18.60
CA SER A 130 8.34 3.59 -18.71
C SER A 130 7.83 2.30 -19.34
N ASP A 131 8.63 1.70 -20.24
CA ASP A 131 8.29 0.46 -20.96
C ASP A 131 8.65 -0.79 -20.15
N GLU A 132 9.70 -0.71 -19.31
CA GLU A 132 10.14 -1.76 -18.39
C GLU A 132 10.21 -1.24 -16.93
N PRO A 133 9.08 -0.94 -16.30
CA PRO A 133 9.06 -0.26 -15.01
C PRO A 133 9.46 -1.14 -13.82
N TYR A 134 9.57 -2.46 -14.01
CA TYR A 134 9.76 -3.42 -12.93
C TYR A 134 11.22 -3.81 -12.65
N VAL A 135 12.20 -3.32 -13.41
CA VAL A 135 13.62 -3.68 -13.28
C VAL A 135 14.13 -3.51 -11.84
N LYS A 136 13.92 -2.33 -11.26
CA LYS A 136 14.31 -2.03 -9.87
C LYS A 136 13.64 -2.96 -8.85
N PHE A 137 12.35 -3.25 -9.05
CA PHE A 137 11.60 -4.14 -8.16
C PHE A 137 12.07 -5.59 -8.26
N ILE A 138 12.33 -6.08 -9.48
CA ILE A 138 12.83 -7.44 -9.71
C ILE A 138 14.22 -7.60 -9.07
N ARG A 139 15.13 -6.64 -9.25
CA ARG A 139 16.46 -6.65 -8.63
C ARG A 139 16.36 -6.63 -7.10
N LYS A 140 15.47 -5.81 -6.54
CA LYS A 140 15.22 -5.79 -5.10
C LYS A 140 14.71 -7.14 -4.58
N LEU A 141 13.77 -7.77 -5.29
CA LEU A 141 13.29 -9.12 -4.96
C LEU A 141 14.42 -10.17 -5.00
N ALA A 142 15.28 -10.10 -6.00
CA ALA A 142 16.41 -11.03 -6.15
C ALA A 142 17.43 -10.88 -5.02
N ASN A 143 17.71 -9.66 -4.60
CA ASN A 143 18.72 -9.37 -3.57
C ASN A 143 18.19 -9.56 -2.14
N GLU A 144 16.95 -9.15 -1.86
CA GLU A 144 16.43 -9.08 -0.49
C GLU A 144 15.44 -10.20 -0.17
N GLY A 145 14.87 -10.84 -1.18
CA GLY A 145 13.84 -11.87 -1.04
C GLY A 145 12.47 -11.31 -0.66
N LEU A 146 11.43 -12.14 -0.82
CA LEU A 146 10.04 -11.77 -0.53
C LEU A 146 9.79 -11.40 0.94
N SER A 147 10.52 -11.99 1.86
CA SER A 147 10.35 -11.74 3.29
C SER A 147 10.62 -10.29 3.68
N LYS A 148 11.54 -9.61 3.02
CA LYS A 148 11.86 -8.20 3.26
C LYS A 148 11.03 -7.23 2.41
N VAL A 149 10.53 -7.68 1.28
CA VAL A 149 9.72 -6.87 0.36
C VAL A 149 8.23 -6.95 0.69
N GLY A 150 7.75 -8.07 1.26
CA GLY A 150 6.34 -8.40 1.42
C GLY A 150 5.59 -7.69 2.54
N HIS A 151 6.22 -7.43 3.68
CA HIS A 151 5.58 -6.79 4.83
C HIS A 151 5.98 -5.32 4.96
N HIS A 152 5.03 -4.43 5.16
CA HIS A 152 5.23 -3.03 5.55
C HIS A 152 6.24 -2.23 4.70
N GLY A 153 6.30 -2.46 3.38
CA GLY A 153 7.10 -1.63 2.49
C GLY A 153 6.74 -0.14 2.60
N PRO A 154 7.58 0.77 2.10
CA PRO A 154 7.34 2.20 2.21
C PRO A 154 5.98 2.55 1.63
N ALA A 155 5.09 3.10 2.46
CA ALA A 155 3.78 3.56 2.05
C ALA A 155 3.84 5.08 1.87
N SER A 156 3.68 5.55 0.64
CA SER A 156 3.45 6.96 0.34
C SER A 156 2.01 7.40 0.66
N ALA A 157 1.14 6.44 0.97
CA ALA A 157 -0.23 6.66 1.40
C ALA A 157 -0.63 5.56 2.39
N MET A 158 -1.67 5.82 3.20
CA MET A 158 -2.24 4.81 4.09
C MET A 158 -3.14 3.87 3.28
N GLY A 159 -2.55 2.87 2.66
CA GLY A 159 -3.23 1.91 1.80
C GLY A 159 -2.91 2.06 0.32
N VAL A 160 -3.85 1.69 -0.55
CA VAL A 160 -3.69 1.81 -2.01
C VAL A 160 -3.79 3.27 -2.42
N SER A 161 -2.85 3.73 -3.25
CA SER A 161 -2.88 5.09 -3.80
C SER A 161 -4.15 5.32 -4.63
N ARG A 162 -4.83 6.45 -4.43
CA ARG A 162 -6.01 6.83 -5.23
C ARG A 162 -5.73 6.89 -6.74
N ASN A 163 -4.51 7.21 -7.12
CA ASN A 163 -4.12 7.26 -8.54
C ASN A 163 -4.10 5.89 -9.23
N GLN A 164 -4.08 4.81 -8.45
CA GLN A 164 -4.11 3.43 -8.95
C GLN A 164 -5.52 2.81 -8.93
N LEU A 165 -6.54 3.59 -8.61
CA LEU A 165 -7.93 3.13 -8.48
C LEU A 165 -8.82 3.89 -9.48
N PRO A 166 -9.96 3.32 -9.89
CA PRO A 166 -11.04 4.08 -10.51
C PRO A 166 -11.42 5.27 -9.62
N LYS A 167 -11.59 6.43 -10.21
CA LYS A 167 -11.77 7.69 -9.47
C LYS A 167 -13.25 8.03 -9.36
N TRP A 168 -13.66 8.45 -8.16
CA TRP A 168 -15.00 9.02 -7.96
C TRP A 168 -15.20 10.31 -8.77
N ASP A 169 -14.13 11.02 -9.09
CA ASP A 169 -14.17 12.24 -9.90
C ASP A 169 -14.63 11.99 -11.36
N ASP A 170 -14.43 10.76 -11.87
CA ASP A 170 -14.87 10.35 -13.22
C ASP A 170 -16.38 10.07 -13.28
N LEU A 171 -17.08 10.02 -12.14
CA LEU A 171 -18.53 9.84 -12.06
C LEU A 171 -19.22 11.19 -11.88
N GLN A 172 -20.35 11.38 -12.56
CA GLN A 172 -21.17 12.58 -12.44
C GLN A 172 -22.59 12.21 -12.04
N PHE A 173 -23.25 13.09 -11.29
CA PHE A 173 -24.67 12.93 -10.98
C PHE A 173 -25.53 13.28 -12.20
N VAL A 174 -26.53 12.47 -12.47
CA VAL A 174 -27.63 12.80 -13.35
C VAL A 174 -28.74 13.39 -12.50
N VAL A 175 -28.84 14.72 -12.47
CA VAL A 175 -29.71 15.44 -11.57
C VAL A 175 -31.09 15.73 -12.17
N ALA A 176 -32.06 16.06 -11.32
CA ALA A 176 -33.41 16.46 -11.71
C ALA A 176 -33.39 17.80 -12.47
N GLN A 177 -34.28 17.93 -13.47
CA GLN A 177 -34.42 19.15 -14.26
C GLN A 177 -35.87 19.34 -14.73
N LEU A 178 -36.38 18.52 -15.66
CA LEU A 178 -37.72 18.62 -16.21
C LEU A 178 -38.53 17.34 -16.06
N HIS A 179 -37.97 16.19 -16.42
CA HIS A 179 -38.64 14.89 -16.26
C HIS A 179 -38.94 14.58 -14.78
N LYS A 180 -37.99 14.89 -13.90
CA LYS A 180 -38.15 14.88 -12.45
C LYS A 180 -37.82 16.27 -11.95
N LEU A 181 -38.76 16.93 -11.30
CA LEU A 181 -38.54 18.28 -10.78
C LEU A 181 -37.56 18.24 -9.60
N PRO A 182 -36.60 19.21 -9.54
CA PRO A 182 -35.74 19.36 -8.37
C PRO A 182 -36.54 19.82 -7.17
N LEU A 183 -36.05 19.48 -5.97
CA LEU A 183 -36.55 20.05 -4.74
C LEU A 183 -36.23 21.55 -4.67
N LEU A 184 -37.08 22.33 -3.99
CA LEU A 184 -36.79 23.72 -3.67
C LEU A 184 -35.84 23.79 -2.45
N ASP A 185 -35.16 24.92 -2.27
CA ASP A 185 -34.13 25.08 -1.23
C ASP A 185 -34.66 24.91 0.20
N ASP A 186 -35.98 25.14 0.43
CA ASP A 186 -36.66 25.01 1.71
C ASP A 186 -37.32 23.65 1.94
N GLU A 187 -37.27 22.73 0.98
CA GLU A 187 -37.81 21.39 1.14
C GLU A 187 -36.84 20.50 1.94
N ALA A 188 -37.38 19.86 2.96
CA ALA A 188 -36.62 18.98 3.85
C ALA A 188 -36.14 17.73 3.12
N VAL A 189 -34.85 17.40 3.29
CA VAL A 189 -34.22 16.18 2.79
C VAL A 189 -33.86 15.29 3.97
N GLY A 190 -34.36 14.05 4.00
CA GLY A 190 -33.97 13.05 5.00
C GLY A 190 -32.52 12.63 4.79
N THR A 191 -31.74 12.58 5.87
CA THR A 191 -30.35 12.16 5.88
C THR A 191 -30.08 10.94 6.73
N ASP A 192 -31.09 10.49 7.47
CA ASP A 192 -30.97 9.34 8.35
C ASP A 192 -30.88 8.01 7.59
N VAL A 193 -30.24 7.05 8.22
CA VAL A 193 -30.18 5.66 7.73
C VAL A 193 -30.42 4.70 8.88
N VAL A 194 -31.15 3.62 8.59
CA VAL A 194 -31.41 2.54 9.54
C VAL A 194 -30.55 1.34 9.21
N ILE A 195 -29.58 1.04 10.04
CA ILE A 195 -28.77 -0.17 9.94
C ILE A 195 -29.58 -1.35 10.49
N GLY A 196 -29.79 -2.36 9.62
CA GLY A 196 -30.53 -3.55 10.00
C GLY A 196 -32.00 -3.28 10.32
N ALA A 197 -32.74 -2.68 9.40
CA ALA A 197 -34.16 -2.30 9.58
C ALA A 197 -35.07 -3.47 10.04
N ASN A 198 -34.67 -4.72 9.74
CA ASN A 198 -35.42 -5.91 10.16
C ASN A 198 -34.96 -6.49 11.52
N ALA A 199 -33.96 -5.94 12.15
CA ALA A 199 -33.51 -6.35 13.49
C ALA A 199 -34.53 -5.92 14.54
N ALA A 200 -34.60 -6.64 15.67
CA ALA A 200 -35.52 -6.28 16.75
C ALA A 200 -35.18 -4.92 17.40
N LYS A 201 -33.90 -4.55 17.38
CA LYS A 201 -33.40 -3.23 17.81
C LYS A 201 -32.58 -2.60 16.71
N PRO A 202 -33.17 -2.08 15.62
CA PRO A 202 -32.42 -1.46 14.53
C PRO A 202 -31.63 -0.24 15.04
N LEU A 203 -30.50 0.05 14.40
CA LEU A 203 -29.66 1.19 14.73
C LEU A 203 -29.89 2.32 13.74
N THR A 204 -30.37 3.47 14.21
CA THR A 204 -30.55 4.67 13.39
C THR A 204 -29.34 5.60 13.53
N LEU A 205 -28.79 6.03 12.39
CA LEU A 205 -27.80 7.08 12.28
C LEU A 205 -28.43 8.31 11.63
N ASP A 206 -28.15 9.51 12.15
CA ASP A 206 -28.73 10.75 11.64
C ASP A 206 -28.15 11.17 10.27
N ILE A 207 -27.00 10.60 9.93
CA ILE A 207 -26.36 10.73 8.61
C ILE A 207 -25.90 9.35 8.11
N PRO A 208 -25.90 9.07 6.78
CA PRO A 208 -25.55 7.77 6.22
C PRO A 208 -24.03 7.55 6.14
N LEU A 209 -23.33 7.92 7.20
CA LEU A 209 -21.88 7.88 7.31
C LEU A 209 -21.49 7.50 8.74
N PHE A 210 -20.52 6.59 8.93
CA PHE A 210 -19.96 6.31 10.24
C PHE A 210 -18.45 6.06 10.19
N VAL A 211 -17.76 6.10 11.35
CA VAL A 211 -16.33 5.85 11.46
C VAL A 211 -16.09 4.34 11.46
N SER A 212 -15.37 3.88 10.44
CA SER A 212 -15.08 2.47 10.19
C SER A 212 -14.10 1.86 11.21
N ASP A 213 -13.88 0.57 11.05
CA ASP A 213 -13.05 -0.27 11.91
C ASP A 213 -11.57 0.18 11.90
N MET A 214 -11.12 0.69 13.02
CA MET A 214 -9.74 1.07 13.28
C MET A 214 -9.34 0.65 14.69
N SER A 215 -8.50 -0.39 14.80
CA SER A 215 -8.18 -1.00 16.07
C SER A 215 -7.39 -0.09 17.01
N PHE A 216 -7.67 -0.21 18.32
CA PHE A 216 -6.81 0.34 19.36
C PHE A 216 -5.42 -0.32 19.32
N GLY A 217 -4.37 0.52 19.29
CA GLY A 217 -2.99 0.12 19.04
C GLY A 217 -2.53 0.37 17.59
N ALA A 218 -3.46 0.39 16.60
CA ALA A 218 -3.23 1.05 15.32
C ALA A 218 -3.45 2.56 15.45
N LEU A 219 -4.46 2.96 16.21
CA LEU A 219 -4.68 4.34 16.67
C LEU A 219 -4.39 4.43 18.17
N SER A 220 -4.00 5.62 18.65
CA SER A 220 -3.87 5.93 20.06
C SER A 220 -5.25 6.05 20.73
N GLU A 221 -5.26 6.06 22.07
CA GLU A 221 -6.47 6.27 22.85
C GLU A 221 -7.11 7.63 22.54
N GLU A 222 -6.31 8.69 22.50
CA GLU A 222 -6.77 10.04 22.21
C GLU A 222 -7.44 10.14 20.85
N ALA A 223 -6.85 9.52 19.82
CA ALA A 223 -7.43 9.49 18.48
C ALA A 223 -8.75 8.73 18.46
N LYS A 224 -8.81 7.56 19.11
CA LYS A 224 -10.04 6.76 19.21
C LYS A 224 -11.16 7.51 19.91
N VAL A 225 -10.87 8.14 21.05
CA VAL A 225 -11.84 8.92 21.83
C VAL A 225 -12.27 10.20 21.08
N ALA A 226 -11.35 10.87 20.40
CA ALA A 226 -11.66 12.05 19.59
C ALA A 226 -12.62 11.72 18.44
N LEU A 227 -12.35 10.62 17.72
CA LEU A 227 -13.21 10.13 16.65
C LEU A 227 -14.58 9.71 17.16
N SER A 228 -14.64 9.05 18.33
CA SER A 228 -15.88 8.63 18.98
C SER A 228 -16.77 9.82 19.35
N LYS A 229 -16.18 10.83 19.99
CA LYS A 229 -16.89 12.08 20.32
C LYS A 229 -17.36 12.84 19.08
N GLY A 230 -16.51 12.88 18.04
CA GLY A 230 -16.86 13.52 16.77
C GLY A 230 -18.03 12.80 16.07
N ALA A 231 -18.04 11.47 16.09
CA ALA A 231 -19.15 10.66 15.57
C ALA A 231 -20.45 10.91 16.36
N GLU A 232 -20.38 10.96 17.70
CA GLU A 232 -21.54 11.26 18.54
C GLU A 232 -22.12 12.64 18.24
N LEU A 233 -21.27 13.67 18.15
CA LEU A 233 -21.70 15.03 17.80
C LEU A 233 -22.37 15.12 16.43
N ALA A 234 -21.95 14.27 15.49
CA ALA A 234 -22.52 14.19 14.15
C ALA A 234 -23.76 13.27 14.07
N GLY A 235 -24.24 12.74 15.20
CA GLY A 235 -25.39 11.83 15.26
C GLY A 235 -25.11 10.48 14.58
N THR A 236 -23.84 10.04 14.55
CA THR A 236 -23.47 8.80 13.89
C THR A 236 -22.59 7.89 14.76
N GLY A 237 -22.19 6.75 14.21
CA GLY A 237 -21.52 5.69 14.93
C GLY A 237 -20.02 5.60 14.68
N ILE A 238 -19.36 4.77 15.50
CA ILE A 238 -17.97 4.36 15.39
C ILE A 238 -17.83 2.87 15.69
N CYS A 239 -16.82 2.23 15.09
CA CYS A 239 -16.55 0.82 15.30
C CYS A 239 -15.28 0.56 16.14
N SER A 240 -15.34 -0.49 16.97
CA SER A 240 -14.20 -0.92 17.81
C SER A 240 -12.94 -1.26 17.00
N GLY A 241 -13.10 -1.88 15.84
CA GLY A 241 -12.02 -2.57 15.14
C GLY A 241 -11.59 -3.87 15.85
N GLU A 242 -10.69 -4.62 15.22
CA GLU A 242 -10.31 -5.98 15.66
C GLU A 242 -9.46 -6.02 16.95
N GLY A 243 -9.04 -4.89 17.48
CA GLY A 243 -8.18 -4.79 18.66
C GLY A 243 -8.89 -4.89 20.00
N GLY A 244 -10.17 -5.23 20.01
CA GLY A 244 -11.03 -5.19 21.19
C GLY A 244 -11.66 -3.81 21.40
N MET A 245 -12.62 -3.73 22.29
CA MET A 245 -13.37 -2.51 22.62
C MET A 245 -12.61 -1.70 23.68
N LEU A 246 -12.21 -0.48 23.32
CA LEU A 246 -11.65 0.49 24.25
C LEU A 246 -12.83 1.11 25.06
N PRO A 247 -12.84 1.00 26.39
CA PRO A 247 -13.99 1.45 27.20
C PRO A 247 -14.30 2.94 27.03
N GLU A 248 -13.30 3.81 26.95
CA GLU A 248 -13.45 5.25 26.83
C GLU A 248 -14.00 5.66 25.46
N GLU A 249 -13.65 4.93 24.40
CA GLU A 249 -14.23 5.11 23.07
C GLU A 249 -15.72 4.73 23.07
N GLN A 250 -16.03 3.56 23.62
CA GLN A 250 -17.42 3.07 23.68
C GLN A 250 -18.30 3.99 24.52
N ALA A 251 -17.82 4.45 25.68
CA ALA A 251 -18.56 5.37 26.54
C ALA A 251 -18.83 6.75 25.90
N ALA A 252 -18.06 7.13 24.91
CA ALA A 252 -18.18 8.42 24.22
C ALA A 252 -19.13 8.40 23.00
N ASN A 253 -19.74 7.26 22.67
CA ASN A 253 -20.65 7.14 21.52
C ASN A 253 -21.82 6.20 21.81
N SER A 254 -23.02 6.68 21.56
CA SER A 254 -24.29 5.97 21.79
C SER A 254 -24.74 5.06 20.64
N ARG A 255 -23.97 5.05 19.52
CA ARG A 255 -24.21 4.29 18.28
C ARG A 255 -23.02 3.43 17.93
N TYR A 256 -22.56 2.59 18.87
CA TYR A 256 -21.30 1.88 18.82
C TYR A 256 -21.42 0.52 18.15
N PHE A 257 -20.48 0.23 17.19
CA PHE A 257 -20.38 -1.04 16.49
C PHE A 257 -19.26 -1.89 17.09
N TYR A 258 -19.50 -3.18 17.31
CA TYR A 258 -18.49 -4.14 17.73
C TYR A 258 -18.04 -5.01 16.56
N GLU A 259 -16.73 -5.01 16.25
CA GLU A 259 -16.13 -5.91 15.27
C GLU A 259 -15.56 -7.15 15.97
N LEU A 260 -16.01 -8.34 15.58
CA LEU A 260 -15.41 -9.60 15.98
C LEU A 260 -14.54 -10.14 14.83
N ALA A 261 -13.22 -10.08 15.00
CA ALA A 261 -12.25 -10.66 14.06
C ALA A 261 -11.78 -12.05 14.53
N SER A 262 -11.07 -12.76 13.67
CA SER A 262 -10.67 -14.16 13.83
C SER A 262 -9.81 -14.45 15.06
N ALA A 263 -9.03 -13.49 15.55
CA ALA A 263 -8.23 -13.63 16.77
C ALA A 263 -9.05 -13.40 18.06
N ARG A 264 -10.25 -12.82 17.98
CA ARG A 264 -11.13 -12.51 19.13
C ARG A 264 -10.44 -11.70 20.22
N PHE A 265 -9.54 -10.77 19.87
CA PHE A 265 -8.81 -9.98 20.87
C PHE A 265 -9.76 -9.24 21.81
N GLY A 266 -9.56 -9.45 23.11
CA GLY A 266 -10.33 -8.80 24.16
C GLY A 266 -11.83 -9.03 24.10
N PHE A 267 -12.30 -10.07 23.41
CA PHE A 267 -13.71 -10.41 23.34
C PHE A 267 -14.27 -10.78 24.71
N SER A 268 -15.43 -10.24 25.04
CA SER A 268 -16.29 -10.70 26.12
C SER A 268 -17.74 -10.35 25.82
N TRP A 269 -18.68 -11.15 26.34
CA TRP A 269 -20.09 -10.88 26.19
C TRP A 269 -20.52 -9.56 26.82
N ASP A 270 -19.96 -9.23 27.99
CA ASP A 270 -20.25 -7.96 28.69
C ASP A 270 -19.92 -6.72 27.85
N LYS A 271 -18.96 -6.84 26.93
CA LYS A 271 -18.64 -5.78 25.98
C LYS A 271 -19.65 -5.71 24.84
N VAL A 272 -20.02 -6.86 24.29
CA VAL A 272 -21.00 -6.94 23.19
C VAL A 272 -22.37 -6.42 23.64
N GLU A 273 -22.80 -6.74 24.86
CA GLU A 273 -24.07 -6.30 25.45
C GLU A 273 -24.19 -4.77 25.60
N LYS A 274 -23.07 -4.03 25.54
CA LYS A 274 -23.03 -2.55 25.59
C LYS A 274 -23.09 -1.89 24.22
N THR A 275 -23.16 -2.65 23.13
CA THR A 275 -23.07 -2.12 21.77
C THR A 275 -24.43 -2.09 21.07
N GLN A 276 -24.53 -1.31 20.00
CA GLN A 276 -25.78 -1.10 19.27
C GLN A 276 -25.78 -1.80 17.91
N ALA A 277 -24.63 -2.26 17.44
CA ALA A 277 -24.49 -3.14 16.29
C ALA A 277 -23.27 -4.05 16.45
N PHE A 278 -23.29 -5.20 15.80
CA PHE A 278 -22.22 -6.19 15.84
C PHE A 278 -21.93 -6.70 14.44
N HIS A 279 -20.68 -6.95 14.09
CA HIS A 279 -20.35 -7.67 12.85
C HIS A 279 -19.12 -8.56 12.96
N PHE A 280 -19.16 -9.62 12.17
CA PHE A 280 -17.99 -10.47 11.92
C PHE A 280 -17.09 -9.82 10.90
N LYS A 281 -15.79 -9.99 11.05
CA LYS A 281 -14.80 -9.61 10.04
C LYS A 281 -14.29 -10.84 9.30
N GLY A 282 -14.70 -10.98 8.04
CA GLY A 282 -14.19 -12.01 7.13
C GLY A 282 -12.99 -11.56 6.31
N GLY A 283 -12.85 -10.26 6.06
CA GLY A 283 -11.75 -9.70 5.30
C GLY A 283 -11.68 -8.19 5.39
N GLN A 284 -10.66 -7.62 4.78
CA GLN A 284 -10.46 -6.18 4.72
C GLN A 284 -9.72 -5.81 3.43
N GLY A 285 -10.30 -4.94 2.61
CA GLY A 285 -9.73 -4.31 1.42
C GLY A 285 -8.67 -5.14 0.71
N ALA A 286 -7.49 -4.59 0.55
CA ALA A 286 -6.38 -5.21 -0.16
C ALA A 286 -5.48 -6.10 0.74
N LYS A 287 -6.03 -6.77 1.74
CA LYS A 287 -5.27 -7.73 2.57
C LYS A 287 -6.02 -9.02 2.91
N THR A 288 -7.01 -9.39 2.13
CA THR A 288 -7.73 -10.66 2.29
C THR A 288 -6.77 -11.85 2.22
N GLY A 289 -6.97 -12.83 3.11
CA GLY A 289 -6.04 -13.97 3.25
C GLY A 289 -4.91 -13.73 4.26
N THR A 290 -4.83 -12.51 4.83
CA THR A 290 -4.01 -12.22 6.03
C THR A 290 -4.87 -11.53 7.07
N GLY A 291 -4.65 -11.82 8.34
CA GLY A 291 -5.30 -11.11 9.45
C GLY A 291 -4.61 -9.79 9.80
N GLY A 292 -5.01 -9.21 10.91
CA GLY A 292 -4.34 -8.06 11.50
C GLY A 292 -2.98 -8.43 12.06
N HIS A 293 -2.05 -7.46 12.06
CA HIS A 293 -0.73 -7.64 12.64
C HIS A 293 -0.32 -6.37 13.41
N LEU A 294 -0.12 -6.51 14.72
CA LEU A 294 0.51 -5.49 15.56
C LEU A 294 1.76 -6.09 16.19
N PRO A 295 2.96 -5.52 15.94
CA PRO A 295 4.21 -6.01 16.51
C PRO A 295 4.19 -6.03 18.03
N GLY A 296 4.84 -7.04 18.65
CA GLY A 296 4.85 -7.22 20.09
C GLY A 296 5.40 -6.02 20.87
N GLU A 297 6.36 -5.30 20.30
CA GLU A 297 6.91 -4.08 20.89
C GLU A 297 5.87 -2.97 21.13
N LYS A 298 4.75 -2.98 20.39
CA LYS A 298 3.60 -2.08 20.55
C LYS A 298 2.52 -2.62 21.48
N VAL A 299 2.55 -3.93 21.81
CA VAL A 299 1.58 -4.58 22.68
C VAL A 299 2.03 -4.43 24.14
N LYS A 300 1.76 -3.26 24.73
CA LYS A 300 2.16 -2.90 26.10
C LYS A 300 1.04 -2.11 26.81
N GLY A 301 1.05 -2.15 28.14
CA GLY A 301 0.12 -1.41 28.99
C GLY A 301 -1.34 -1.62 28.54
N LYS A 302 -2.08 -0.53 28.39
CA LYS A 302 -3.50 -0.55 28.04
C LYS A 302 -3.80 -1.31 26.74
N ILE A 303 -2.89 -1.30 25.74
CA ILE A 303 -3.08 -2.06 24.50
C ILE A 303 -3.09 -3.57 24.77
N ALA A 304 -2.17 -4.06 25.60
CA ALA A 304 -2.12 -5.45 26.00
C ALA A 304 -3.38 -5.84 26.81
N GLU A 305 -3.79 -4.98 27.76
CA GLU A 305 -4.99 -5.17 28.56
C GLU A 305 -6.26 -5.25 27.72
N VAL A 306 -6.52 -4.28 26.84
CA VAL A 306 -7.72 -4.22 26.01
C VAL A 306 -7.81 -5.39 25.05
N ARG A 307 -6.68 -5.85 24.53
CA ARG A 307 -6.58 -7.03 23.65
C ARG A 307 -6.58 -8.36 24.39
N ASN A 308 -6.42 -8.33 25.71
CA ASN A 308 -6.23 -9.50 26.54
C ASN A 308 -5.05 -10.37 26.09
N LEU A 309 -3.88 -9.72 25.95
CA LEU A 309 -2.61 -10.34 25.54
C LEU A 309 -1.52 -10.05 26.58
N GLU A 310 -0.53 -10.95 26.67
CA GLU A 310 0.68 -10.68 27.42
C GLU A 310 1.50 -9.56 26.75
N GLU A 311 2.10 -8.69 27.57
CA GLU A 311 2.97 -7.63 27.06
C GLU A 311 4.14 -8.21 26.26
N GLY A 312 4.45 -7.57 25.15
CA GLY A 312 5.51 -8.01 24.25
C GLY A 312 5.09 -9.10 23.26
N SER A 313 3.92 -9.71 23.42
CA SER A 313 3.39 -10.69 22.48
C SER A 313 2.81 -10.01 21.24
N ALA A 314 3.23 -10.45 20.04
CA ALA A 314 2.67 -9.92 18.80
C ALA A 314 1.17 -10.27 18.67
N ALA A 315 0.35 -9.27 18.35
CA ALA A 315 -1.08 -9.49 18.09
C ALA A 315 -1.30 -9.82 16.62
N ILE A 316 -1.39 -11.11 16.30
CA ILE A 316 -1.57 -11.63 14.95
C ILE A 316 -2.93 -12.31 14.85
N SER A 317 -3.77 -11.85 13.92
CA SER A 317 -5.05 -12.48 13.62
C SER A 317 -4.87 -13.54 12.53
N PRO A 318 -5.43 -14.75 12.71
CA PRO A 318 -5.51 -15.74 11.63
C PRO A 318 -6.30 -15.22 10.41
N ALA A 319 -6.06 -15.81 9.24
CA ALA A 319 -6.76 -15.44 8.01
C ALA A 319 -8.28 -15.71 8.06
N ARG A 320 -8.72 -16.61 8.93
CA ARG A 320 -10.11 -16.95 9.21
C ARG A 320 -10.26 -17.36 10.68
N PHE A 321 -11.49 -17.50 11.15
CA PHE A 321 -11.73 -18.11 12.47
C PHE A 321 -11.26 -19.57 12.45
N PRO A 322 -10.27 -19.96 13.30
CA PRO A 322 -9.62 -21.26 13.19
C PRO A 322 -10.56 -22.43 13.50
N ASP A 323 -11.48 -22.21 14.42
CA ASP A 323 -12.43 -23.17 14.95
C ASP A 323 -13.77 -23.18 14.22
N TRP A 324 -14.01 -22.22 13.29
CA TRP A 324 -15.22 -22.15 12.49
C TRP A 324 -14.95 -22.55 11.04
N THR A 325 -15.55 -23.68 10.65
CA THR A 325 -15.39 -24.27 9.33
C THR A 325 -16.67 -24.26 8.50
N GLU A 326 -17.82 -24.01 9.17
CA GLU A 326 -19.14 -24.02 8.55
C GLU A 326 -19.90 -22.72 8.84
N LEU A 327 -20.77 -22.31 7.91
CA LEU A 327 -21.62 -21.11 8.07
C LEU A 327 -22.58 -21.22 9.25
N SER A 328 -22.99 -22.43 9.61
CA SER A 328 -23.84 -22.68 10.79
C SER A 328 -23.25 -22.13 12.09
N GLN A 329 -21.93 -22.21 12.26
CA GLN A 329 -21.24 -21.71 13.47
C GLN A 329 -21.33 -20.19 13.59
N TYR A 330 -21.26 -19.46 12.48
CA TYR A 330 -21.51 -18.02 12.45
C TYR A 330 -22.98 -17.69 12.75
N ARG A 331 -23.91 -18.48 12.20
CA ARG A 331 -25.35 -18.34 12.45
C ARG A 331 -25.69 -18.53 13.93
N ASP A 332 -25.14 -19.58 14.54
CA ASP A 332 -25.35 -19.88 15.95
C ASP A 332 -24.79 -18.79 16.86
N PHE A 333 -23.61 -18.25 16.49
CA PHE A 333 -23.04 -17.12 17.24
C PHE A 333 -23.86 -15.84 17.05
N ALA A 334 -24.33 -15.54 15.84
CA ALA A 334 -25.21 -14.43 15.55
C ALA A 334 -26.54 -14.52 16.37
N ALA A 335 -27.09 -15.72 16.51
CA ALA A 335 -28.25 -15.96 17.35
C ALA A 335 -27.97 -15.64 18.83
N GLN A 336 -26.81 -16.04 19.37
CA GLN A 336 -26.40 -15.70 20.72
C GLN A 336 -26.21 -14.19 20.91
N VAL A 337 -25.62 -13.48 19.92
CA VAL A 337 -25.52 -12.01 19.97
C VAL A 337 -26.90 -11.39 20.09
N ARG A 338 -27.86 -11.80 19.25
CA ARG A 338 -29.23 -11.26 19.27
C ARG A 338 -29.94 -11.58 20.59
N GLU A 339 -29.81 -12.80 21.10
CA GLU A 339 -30.41 -13.21 22.38
C GLU A 339 -29.89 -12.34 23.52
N ARG A 340 -28.61 -12.18 23.66
CA ARG A 340 -27.96 -11.44 24.77
C ARG A 340 -28.18 -9.95 24.73
N THR A 341 -28.23 -9.37 23.54
CA THR A 341 -28.40 -7.91 23.34
C THR A 341 -29.87 -7.48 23.24
N GLY A 342 -30.78 -8.45 23.09
CA GLY A 342 -32.20 -8.20 22.79
C GLY A 342 -32.45 -7.82 21.35
N GLY A 343 -31.54 -8.21 20.42
CA GLY A 343 -31.75 -8.16 18.98
C GLY A 343 -31.14 -6.96 18.26
N ILE A 344 -29.90 -6.56 18.61
CA ILE A 344 -29.17 -5.57 17.81
C ILE A 344 -28.85 -6.12 16.42
N PRO A 345 -28.60 -5.27 15.39
CA PRO A 345 -28.21 -5.72 14.06
C PRO A 345 -26.90 -6.51 14.10
N VAL A 346 -26.87 -7.63 13.37
CA VAL A 346 -25.68 -8.44 13.15
C VAL A 346 -25.26 -8.33 11.69
N GLY A 347 -24.03 -7.94 11.44
CA GLY A 347 -23.49 -7.77 10.10
C GLY A 347 -22.32 -8.68 9.78
N PHE A 348 -21.83 -8.55 8.55
CA PHE A 348 -20.59 -9.17 8.09
C PHE A 348 -19.78 -8.18 7.28
N LYS A 349 -18.51 -8.02 7.64
CA LYS A 349 -17.55 -7.24 6.86
C LYS A 349 -16.81 -8.15 5.90
N LEU A 350 -16.96 -7.87 4.62
CA LEU A 350 -16.40 -8.61 3.49
C LEU A 350 -15.38 -7.75 2.73
N SER A 351 -14.29 -8.35 2.30
CA SER A 351 -13.44 -7.78 1.27
C SER A 351 -14.04 -8.06 -0.11
N ALA A 352 -13.88 -7.14 -1.05
CA ALA A 352 -14.41 -7.28 -2.40
C ALA A 352 -13.64 -8.32 -3.23
N GLN A 353 -13.96 -9.60 -3.08
CA GLN A 353 -13.36 -10.74 -3.77
C GLN A 353 -14.40 -11.44 -4.67
N HIS A 354 -14.97 -12.54 -4.22
CA HIS A 354 -16.08 -13.23 -4.87
C HIS A 354 -17.42 -12.62 -4.45
N ILE A 355 -17.61 -11.36 -4.75
CA ILE A 355 -18.62 -10.47 -4.16
C ILE A 355 -20.00 -11.12 -4.03
N GLU A 356 -20.54 -11.64 -5.12
CA GLU A 356 -21.89 -12.23 -5.16
C GLU A 356 -21.98 -13.47 -4.25
N LYS A 357 -20.98 -14.36 -4.32
CA LYS A 357 -20.97 -15.60 -3.50
C LYS A 357 -20.73 -15.32 -2.03
N ASP A 358 -19.89 -14.33 -1.71
CA ASP A 358 -19.61 -13.92 -0.33
C ASP A 358 -20.85 -13.22 0.28
N ILE A 359 -21.60 -12.46 -0.52
CA ILE A 359 -22.89 -11.89 -0.14
C ILE A 359 -23.91 -13.02 0.14
N ASP A 360 -24.04 -14.00 -0.75
CA ASP A 360 -24.94 -15.16 -0.57
C ASP A 360 -24.62 -15.89 0.75
N ALA A 361 -23.33 -16.13 1.01
CA ALA A 361 -22.90 -16.75 2.27
C ALA A 361 -23.27 -15.91 3.51
N ALA A 362 -23.12 -14.58 3.45
CA ALA A 362 -23.52 -13.69 4.52
C ALA A 362 -25.04 -13.69 4.71
N LEU A 363 -25.81 -13.70 3.62
CA LEU A 363 -27.27 -13.83 3.66
C LEU A 363 -27.72 -15.18 4.28
N ASP A 364 -26.99 -16.27 4.03
CA ASP A 364 -27.24 -17.58 4.64
C ASP A 364 -26.94 -17.61 6.14
N ILE A 365 -25.97 -16.83 6.60
CA ILE A 365 -25.73 -16.61 8.03
C ILE A 365 -26.92 -15.86 8.68
N GLY A 366 -27.64 -15.08 7.91
CA GLY A 366 -28.78 -14.29 8.36
C GLY A 366 -28.36 -12.94 8.92
N VAL A 367 -27.46 -12.26 8.21
CA VAL A 367 -27.01 -10.90 8.60
C VAL A 367 -28.07 -9.84 8.28
N ASP A 368 -28.06 -8.76 9.05
CA ASP A 368 -28.93 -7.60 8.88
C ASP A 368 -28.26 -6.49 8.05
N TYR A 369 -26.92 -6.49 7.96
CA TYR A 369 -26.15 -5.57 7.14
C TYR A 369 -24.84 -6.19 6.68
N ILE A 370 -24.29 -5.65 5.58
CA ILE A 370 -23.01 -6.04 4.99
C ILE A 370 -22.14 -4.80 4.87
N ILE A 371 -20.90 -4.87 5.35
CA ILE A 371 -19.87 -3.88 5.07
C ILE A 371 -18.96 -4.44 3.99
N LEU A 372 -19.05 -3.88 2.78
CA LEU A 372 -18.19 -4.27 1.66
C LEU A 372 -16.97 -3.35 1.57
N ASP A 373 -15.78 -3.94 1.70
CA ASP A 373 -14.50 -3.21 1.68
C ASP A 373 -13.77 -3.45 0.35
N GLY A 374 -13.76 -2.42 -0.50
CA GLY A 374 -13.07 -2.46 -1.77
C GLY A 374 -11.55 -2.32 -1.65
N ARG A 375 -10.82 -2.52 -2.75
CA ARG A 375 -9.35 -2.45 -2.81
C ARG A 375 -8.77 -1.17 -2.22
N GLY A 376 -9.48 -0.05 -2.31
CA GLY A 376 -9.08 1.23 -1.71
C GLY A 376 -8.94 1.19 -0.17
N GLY A 377 -9.51 0.18 0.49
CA GLY A 377 -9.42 -0.06 1.93
C GLY A 377 -8.15 -0.81 2.38
N GLY A 378 -7.13 -0.89 1.53
CA GLY A 378 -5.82 -1.42 1.92
C GLY A 378 -5.22 -0.64 3.09
N THR A 379 -4.47 -1.30 3.95
CA THR A 379 -3.86 -0.70 5.15
C THR A 379 -2.33 -0.71 5.06
N GLY A 380 -1.67 0.11 5.89
CA GLY A 380 -0.22 0.05 6.06
C GLY A 380 0.30 -1.30 6.59
N ALA A 381 -0.58 -2.11 7.17
CA ALA A 381 -0.28 -3.47 7.60
C ALA A 381 -0.46 -4.53 6.49
N ALA A 382 -0.97 -4.15 5.32
CA ALA A 382 -1.10 -5.08 4.21
C ALA A 382 0.27 -5.33 3.55
N PRO A 383 0.64 -6.60 3.26
CA PRO A 383 1.78 -6.87 2.40
C PRO A 383 1.63 -6.14 1.06
N LEU A 384 2.69 -5.52 0.55
CA LEU A 384 2.63 -4.76 -0.70
C LEU A 384 2.12 -5.60 -1.87
N ILE A 385 2.58 -6.84 -1.95
CA ILE A 385 2.15 -7.77 -3.00
C ILE A 385 0.63 -8.04 -2.97
N PHE A 386 -0.01 -8.01 -1.80
CA PHE A 386 -1.46 -8.13 -1.68
C PHE A 386 -2.13 -6.82 -2.04
N ARG A 387 -1.72 -5.72 -1.40
CA ARG A 387 -2.28 -4.39 -1.62
C ARG A 387 -2.33 -4.01 -3.09
N ASP A 388 -1.29 -4.37 -3.83
CA ASP A 388 -1.14 -3.97 -5.22
C ASP A 388 -1.82 -4.93 -6.22
N ASN A 389 -2.21 -6.15 -5.79
CA ASN A 389 -2.64 -7.19 -6.73
C ASN A 389 -3.98 -7.88 -6.41
N ILE A 390 -4.59 -7.66 -5.24
CA ILE A 390 -5.85 -8.32 -4.89
C ILE A 390 -6.99 -7.33 -4.64
N SER A 391 -8.20 -7.83 -4.64
CA SER A 391 -9.47 -7.14 -4.42
C SER A 391 -9.98 -6.29 -5.59
N VAL A 392 -11.29 -6.31 -5.76
CA VAL A 392 -11.99 -5.45 -6.71
C VAL A 392 -12.00 -4.02 -6.18
N PRO A 393 -11.69 -3.01 -7.01
CA PRO A 393 -11.80 -1.61 -6.62
C PRO A 393 -13.23 -1.24 -6.16
N THR A 394 -13.32 -0.27 -5.24
CA THR A 394 -14.58 0.07 -4.52
C THR A 394 -15.75 0.41 -5.43
N ILE A 395 -15.53 1.19 -6.50
CA ILE A 395 -16.61 1.58 -7.42
C ILE A 395 -17.24 0.38 -8.12
N PRO A 396 -16.48 -0.46 -8.86
CA PRO A 396 -17.08 -1.64 -9.50
C PRO A 396 -17.56 -2.68 -8.48
N ALA A 397 -16.94 -2.78 -7.30
CA ALA A 397 -17.41 -3.67 -6.23
C ALA A 397 -18.79 -3.28 -5.74
N LEU A 398 -19.04 -2.00 -5.48
CA LEU A 398 -20.34 -1.49 -5.05
C LEU A 398 -21.42 -1.75 -6.10
N ALA A 399 -21.13 -1.42 -7.37
CA ALA A 399 -22.10 -1.63 -8.45
C ALA A 399 -22.50 -3.11 -8.60
N ARG A 400 -21.54 -4.03 -8.47
CA ARG A 400 -21.81 -5.48 -8.51
C ARG A 400 -22.61 -5.93 -7.31
N ALA A 401 -22.22 -5.50 -6.10
CA ALA A 401 -22.93 -5.86 -4.87
C ALA A 401 -24.38 -5.39 -4.88
N ARG A 402 -24.64 -4.14 -5.26
CA ARG A 402 -26.00 -3.59 -5.35
C ARG A 402 -26.83 -4.34 -6.38
N LYS A 403 -26.28 -4.52 -7.59
CA LYS A 403 -26.97 -5.29 -8.63
C LYS A 403 -27.34 -6.71 -8.18
N HIS A 404 -26.46 -7.38 -7.43
CA HIS A 404 -26.73 -8.72 -6.91
C HIS A 404 -27.81 -8.67 -5.82
N LEU A 405 -27.70 -7.78 -4.83
CA LEU A 405 -28.67 -7.63 -3.76
C LEU A 405 -30.07 -7.27 -4.28
N ASP A 406 -30.18 -6.50 -5.36
CA ASP A 406 -31.47 -6.18 -5.99
C ASP A 406 -32.18 -7.40 -6.60
N THR A 407 -31.47 -8.51 -6.78
CA THR A 407 -32.05 -9.81 -7.23
C THR A 407 -32.36 -10.74 -6.07
N CYS A 408 -31.98 -10.40 -4.84
CA CYS A 408 -32.21 -11.20 -3.65
C CYS A 408 -33.52 -10.81 -2.96
N ASP A 409 -34.25 -11.78 -2.42
CA ASP A 409 -35.48 -11.54 -1.65
C ASP A 409 -35.23 -10.99 -0.24
N LYS A 410 -33.97 -10.86 0.18
CA LYS A 410 -33.57 -10.38 1.51
C LYS A 410 -33.16 -8.91 1.46
N ASN A 411 -33.81 -8.09 2.27
CA ASN A 411 -33.45 -6.69 2.43
C ASN A 411 -32.41 -6.54 3.55
N VAL A 412 -31.15 -6.27 3.17
CA VAL A 412 -30.03 -6.01 4.07
C VAL A 412 -29.43 -4.64 3.78
N THR A 413 -28.94 -3.96 4.80
CA THR A 413 -28.25 -2.68 4.64
C THR A 413 -26.87 -2.90 4.02
N LEU A 414 -26.59 -2.27 2.88
CA LEU A 414 -25.29 -2.31 2.21
C LEU A 414 -24.45 -1.09 2.59
N VAL A 415 -23.41 -1.31 3.36
CA VAL A 415 -22.40 -0.30 3.70
C VAL A 415 -21.20 -0.47 2.82
N ILE A 416 -20.69 0.62 2.22
CA ILE A 416 -19.47 0.60 1.43
C ILE A 416 -18.32 1.28 2.16
N THR A 417 -17.12 0.72 2.04
CA THR A 417 -15.87 1.33 2.51
C THR A 417 -14.74 1.06 1.52
N GLY A 418 -13.61 1.72 1.70
CA GLY A 418 -12.43 1.50 0.88
C GLY A 418 -12.06 2.69 -0.01
N GLY A 419 -11.33 3.66 0.58
CA GLY A 419 -10.72 4.75 -0.18
C GLY A 419 -11.57 5.99 -0.41
N LEU A 420 -12.76 6.09 0.14
CA LEU A 420 -13.58 7.31 0.08
C LEU A 420 -12.96 8.42 0.96
N ARG A 421 -12.95 9.65 0.46
CA ARG A 421 -12.26 10.78 1.14
C ARG A 421 -13.07 12.05 1.21
N HIS A 422 -13.85 12.35 0.18
CA HIS A 422 -14.50 13.64 -0.03
C HIS A 422 -16.02 13.48 0.07
N PRO A 423 -16.79 14.49 0.53
CA PRO A 423 -18.26 14.41 0.62
C PRO A 423 -18.94 13.99 -0.69
N ALA A 424 -18.43 14.45 -1.84
CA ALA A 424 -18.94 14.01 -3.14
C ALA A 424 -18.70 12.50 -3.39
N ASP A 425 -17.61 11.89 -2.88
CA ASP A 425 -17.39 10.44 -2.98
C ASP A 425 -18.55 9.71 -2.23
N PHE A 426 -18.94 10.20 -1.05
CA PHE A 426 -19.99 9.59 -0.23
C PHE A 426 -21.35 9.66 -0.91
N ALA A 427 -21.72 10.84 -1.41
CA ALA A 427 -22.98 11.01 -2.12
C ALA A 427 -23.01 10.18 -3.42
N LYS A 428 -21.90 10.10 -4.17
CA LYS A 428 -21.78 9.25 -5.37
C LYS A 428 -21.90 7.77 -5.02
N ALA A 429 -21.31 7.33 -3.90
CA ALA A 429 -21.46 5.95 -3.44
C ALA A 429 -22.91 5.61 -3.12
N MET A 430 -23.64 6.49 -2.44
CA MET A 430 -25.07 6.29 -2.20
C MET A 430 -25.90 6.29 -3.49
N ALA A 431 -25.60 7.19 -4.43
CA ALA A 431 -26.23 7.19 -5.75
C ALA A 431 -25.95 5.92 -6.56
N LEU A 432 -24.80 5.28 -6.31
CA LEU A 432 -24.40 3.99 -6.94
C LEU A 432 -25.03 2.78 -6.21
N GLY A 433 -25.73 2.99 -5.10
CA GLY A 433 -26.52 1.98 -4.41
C GLY A 433 -26.01 1.53 -3.03
N ALA A 434 -25.11 2.27 -2.39
CA ALA A 434 -24.84 2.07 -0.98
C ALA A 434 -25.95 2.70 -0.13
N ASP A 435 -26.33 2.04 0.96
CA ASP A 435 -27.27 2.60 1.96
C ASP A 435 -26.50 3.50 2.95
N ALA A 436 -25.24 3.18 3.22
CA ALA A 436 -24.36 3.96 4.07
C ALA A 436 -22.88 3.84 3.65
N VAL A 437 -22.06 4.73 4.16
CA VAL A 437 -20.61 4.77 3.92
C VAL A 437 -19.85 4.67 5.24
N ALA A 438 -18.82 3.82 5.31
CA ALA A 438 -17.90 3.78 6.45
C ALA A 438 -16.53 4.38 6.05
N ILE A 439 -16.01 5.32 6.86
CA ILE A 439 -14.78 6.06 6.58
C ILE A 439 -13.70 5.81 7.63
N SER A 440 -12.45 5.66 7.19
CA SER A 440 -11.28 5.51 8.05
C SER A 440 -10.31 6.68 7.86
N ASN A 441 -9.56 6.68 6.75
CA ASN A 441 -8.52 7.68 6.50
C ASN A 441 -9.05 9.11 6.45
N ALA A 442 -10.25 9.34 5.91
CA ALA A 442 -10.85 10.66 5.92
C ALA A 442 -11.08 11.16 7.35
N ALA A 443 -11.57 10.29 8.24
CA ALA A 443 -11.80 10.62 9.64
C ALA A 443 -10.48 10.90 10.40
N ILE A 444 -9.45 10.07 10.24
CA ILE A 444 -8.16 10.33 10.91
C ILE A 444 -7.42 11.54 10.35
N GLN A 445 -7.59 11.85 9.05
CA GLN A 445 -7.08 13.09 8.47
C GLN A 445 -7.78 14.32 9.06
N ALA A 446 -9.08 14.24 9.32
CA ALA A 446 -9.84 15.33 9.95
C ALA A 446 -9.35 15.66 11.37
N ILE A 447 -8.81 14.70 12.12
CA ILE A 447 -8.20 14.93 13.44
C ILE A 447 -6.70 15.21 13.39
N GLY A 448 -6.12 15.46 12.19
CA GLY A 448 -4.74 15.94 12.02
C GLY A 448 -3.74 14.91 11.50
N CYS A 449 -4.14 13.68 11.17
CA CYS A 449 -3.22 12.74 10.53
C CYS A 449 -2.93 13.15 9.08
N VAL A 450 -1.68 13.38 8.75
CA VAL A 450 -1.25 13.82 7.41
C VAL A 450 -1.04 12.66 6.42
N GLY A 451 -1.14 11.41 6.88
CA GLY A 451 -0.96 10.22 6.03
C GLY A 451 0.48 9.95 5.59
N MET A 452 1.40 10.79 6.00
CA MET A 452 2.84 10.59 5.84
C MET A 452 3.47 10.32 7.21
N ARG A 453 4.49 9.47 7.25
CA ARG A 453 5.29 9.34 8.47
C ARG A 453 6.01 10.68 8.70
N ALA A 454 5.64 11.38 9.75
CA ALA A 454 6.49 12.37 10.33
C ALA A 454 7.64 11.67 11.06
#